data_1caee7722c8ae86ad5d677f1f47b7a01
#
_entry.id   1caee7722c8ae86ad5d677f1f47b7a01
#
_cell.length_a   1.000
_cell.length_b   1.000
_cell.length_c   1.000
_cell.angle_alpha   90.00
_cell.angle_beta   90.00
_cell.angle_gamma   90.00
#
_symmetry.space_group_name_H-M   'P 1'
#
loop_
_entity.id
_entity.type
_entity.pdbx_description
1 polymer ?
#
loop_
_entity_poly.entity_id
_entity_poly.type
_entity_poly.pdbx_seq_one_letter_code
_entity_poly.pdbx_strand_id
1 'polypeptide(L)'
;GELLRMYFLRQIMLDTKVNPKKIPKIPENMICLETPERSSETEKGGVLWITDQGQRAQELLRQGCPVLAWLHEHNRDQDFSGARYACENLEELDWDYIEKVYRRYVGIPWDILTTERCLVRETCVEDLDALYEIYAEPSVTQYTEGLYPQRAQEEAYLKDYTENMYY
;
A
#
# COMPACT_ATOMS: atom_id res chain seq x y z
N GLY A 1 5.91 -7.21 19.51
CA GLY A 1 6.84 -7.75 18.51
C GLY A 1 6.21 -8.16 17.19
N GLU A 2 5.06 -8.85 17.15
CA GLU A 2 4.42 -9.29 15.89
C GLU A 2 3.70 -8.15 15.16
N LEU A 3 3.05 -7.24 15.86
CA LEU A 3 2.39 -6.07 15.27
C LEU A 3 3.37 -5.18 14.49
N LEU A 4 4.57 -4.95 15.03
CA LEU A 4 5.61 -4.16 14.34
C LEU A 4 6.11 -4.84 13.05
N ARG A 5 6.07 -6.16 12.97
CA ARG A 5 6.50 -6.91 11.76
C ARG A 5 5.54 -6.76 10.58
N MET A 6 4.27 -6.45 10.84
CA MET A 6 3.28 -6.23 9.79
C MET A 6 3.44 -4.88 9.07
N TYR A 7 4.11 -3.91 9.70
CA TYR A 7 4.22 -2.55 9.17
C TYR A 7 5.34 -2.33 8.16
N PHE A 8 6.32 -3.24 8.07
CA PHE A 8 7.42 -3.09 7.15
C PHE A 8 7.40 -4.16 6.07
N LEU A 9 7.51 -3.71 4.82
CA LEU A 9 7.73 -4.62 3.71
C LEU A 9 9.09 -5.30 3.86
N ARG A 10 9.10 -6.63 3.89
CA ARG A 10 10.30 -7.45 4.06
C ARG A 10 10.64 -8.26 2.83
N GLN A 11 9.64 -8.55 2.01
CA GLN A 11 9.78 -9.50 0.92
C GLN A 11 8.77 -9.22 -0.20
N ILE A 12 9.19 -9.48 -1.41
CA ILE A 12 8.35 -9.50 -2.60
C ILE A 12 8.24 -10.95 -3.06
N MET A 13 7.02 -11.44 -3.18
CA MET A 13 6.74 -12.75 -3.75
C MET A 13 6.36 -12.60 -5.22
N LEU A 14 7.15 -13.18 -6.11
CA LEU A 14 6.83 -13.24 -7.52
C LEU A 14 6.08 -14.55 -7.81
N ASP A 15 4.80 -14.43 -8.07
CA ASP A 15 3.96 -15.50 -8.59
C ASP A 15 3.81 -15.33 -10.11
N THR A 16 4.91 -15.43 -10.78
CA THR A 16 4.98 -15.33 -12.24
C THR A 16 6.15 -16.17 -12.73
N LYS A 17 6.10 -16.57 -14.00
CA LYS A 17 7.22 -17.23 -14.67
C LYS A 17 8.32 -16.26 -15.07
N VAL A 18 8.29 -15.03 -14.57
CA VAL A 18 9.22 -13.97 -14.90
C VAL A 18 10.57 -14.21 -14.24
N ASN A 19 11.61 -14.00 -15.00
CA ASN A 19 12.96 -13.99 -14.47
C ASN A 19 13.13 -12.77 -13.53
N PRO A 20 13.52 -12.95 -12.24
CA PRO A 20 13.76 -11.87 -11.28
C PRO A 20 14.69 -10.77 -11.77
N LYS A 21 15.60 -11.08 -12.70
CA LYS A 21 16.50 -10.10 -13.33
C LYS A 21 15.76 -8.98 -14.09
N LYS A 22 14.46 -9.12 -14.31
CA LYS A 22 13.64 -8.07 -14.91
C LYS A 22 13.20 -6.98 -13.93
N ILE A 23 13.58 -7.08 -12.65
CA ILE A 23 13.31 -6.06 -11.64
C ILE A 23 14.65 -5.54 -11.09
N PRO A 24 15.45 -4.85 -11.91
CA PRO A 24 16.85 -4.56 -11.61
C PRO A 24 17.03 -3.54 -10.47
N LYS A 25 16.01 -2.75 -10.16
CA LYS A 25 16.06 -1.73 -9.11
C LYS A 25 15.69 -2.26 -7.72
N ILE A 26 15.34 -3.53 -7.60
CA ILE A 26 15.00 -4.17 -6.34
C ILE A 26 16.12 -5.13 -5.93
N PRO A 27 16.59 -5.09 -4.67
CA PRO A 27 17.60 -6.02 -4.19
C PRO A 27 17.15 -7.48 -4.35
N GLU A 28 17.99 -8.33 -4.94
CA GLU A 28 17.64 -9.73 -5.21
C GLU A 28 17.26 -10.52 -3.95
N ASN A 29 17.87 -10.20 -2.81
CA ASN A 29 17.55 -10.83 -1.53
C ASN A 29 16.14 -10.49 -0.98
N MET A 30 15.48 -9.48 -1.56
CA MET A 30 14.11 -9.10 -1.23
C MET A 30 13.08 -9.81 -2.12
N ILE A 31 13.53 -10.48 -3.18
CA ILE A 31 12.67 -11.14 -4.16
C ILE A 31 12.68 -12.64 -3.88
N CYS A 32 11.50 -13.21 -3.70
CA CYS A 32 11.29 -14.66 -3.66
C CYS A 32 10.40 -15.10 -4.81
N LEU A 33 10.75 -16.20 -5.41
CA LEU A 33 9.88 -16.89 -6.36
C LEU A 33 8.93 -17.80 -5.59
N GLU A 34 7.65 -17.76 -5.95
CA GLU A 34 6.70 -18.75 -5.44
C GLU A 34 7.07 -20.12 -5.99
N THR A 35 7.15 -21.08 -5.09
CA THR A 35 7.27 -22.49 -5.45
C THR A 35 6.03 -23.23 -4.95
N PRO A 36 5.62 -24.35 -5.61
CA PRO A 36 4.45 -25.12 -5.19
C PRO A 36 4.48 -25.57 -3.72
N GLU A 37 5.68 -25.67 -3.14
CA GLU A 37 5.89 -26.08 -1.75
C GLU A 37 5.66 -24.93 -0.76
N ARG A 38 5.80 -23.68 -1.20
CA ARG A 38 5.54 -22.47 -0.41
C ARG A 38 4.13 -21.93 -0.50
N SER A 39 3.34 -22.39 -1.46
CA SER A 39 1.98 -21.91 -1.69
C SER A 39 1.00 -22.22 -0.55
N SER A 40 1.37 -23.10 0.40
CA SER A 40 0.54 -23.48 1.54
C SER A 40 0.66 -22.55 2.76
N GLU A 41 1.72 -21.74 2.85
CA GLU A 41 1.94 -20.78 3.93
C GLU A 41 1.94 -19.37 3.39
N THR A 42 0.77 -18.77 3.27
CA THR A 42 0.65 -17.34 2.91
C THR A 42 1.10 -16.52 4.12
N GLU A 43 2.36 -16.12 4.16
CA GLU A 43 2.83 -15.14 5.14
C GLU A 43 2.11 -13.80 4.88
N LYS A 44 1.20 -13.43 5.77
CA LYS A 44 0.34 -12.25 5.62
C LYS A 44 1.02 -10.93 5.97
N GLY A 45 2.15 -10.95 6.64
CA GLY A 45 2.81 -9.74 7.14
C GLY A 45 4.15 -9.46 6.47
N GLY A 46 4.32 -8.24 5.97
CA GLY A 46 5.59 -7.81 5.37
C GLY A 46 5.87 -8.38 3.98
N VAL A 47 4.86 -8.87 3.27
CA VAL A 47 4.98 -9.47 1.95
C VAL A 47 4.07 -8.75 0.95
N LEU A 48 4.62 -8.35 -0.18
CA LEU A 48 3.87 -7.89 -1.35
C LEU A 48 3.94 -8.97 -2.44
N TRP A 49 2.82 -9.32 -2.98
CA TRP A 49 2.71 -10.27 -4.09
C TRP A 49 2.68 -9.53 -5.43
N ILE A 50 3.48 -9.95 -6.37
CA ILE A 50 3.39 -9.51 -7.77
C ILE A 50 2.97 -10.72 -8.59
N THR A 51 1.83 -10.62 -9.28
CA THR A 51 1.29 -11.70 -10.11
C THR A 51 0.76 -11.17 -11.45
N ASP A 52 0.91 -11.98 -12.49
CA ASP A 52 0.37 -11.77 -13.82
C ASP A 52 -0.89 -12.62 -14.10
N GLN A 53 -1.40 -13.29 -13.06
CA GLN A 53 -2.55 -14.16 -13.13
C GLN A 53 -3.75 -13.57 -12.37
N GLY A 54 -4.81 -13.21 -13.10
CA GLY A 54 -6.00 -12.58 -12.53
C GLY A 54 -6.67 -13.43 -11.45
N GLN A 55 -6.84 -14.74 -11.68
CA GLN A 55 -7.41 -15.64 -10.70
C GLN A 55 -6.58 -15.67 -9.41
N ARG A 56 -5.25 -15.72 -9.54
CA ARG A 56 -4.35 -15.73 -8.38
C ARG A 56 -4.40 -14.41 -7.62
N ALA A 57 -4.46 -13.28 -8.32
CA ALA A 57 -4.67 -11.98 -7.70
C ALA A 57 -5.94 -11.96 -6.85
N GLN A 58 -7.06 -12.46 -7.37
CA GLN A 58 -8.33 -12.56 -6.66
C GLN A 58 -8.24 -13.44 -5.40
N GLU A 59 -7.54 -14.57 -5.48
CA GLU A 59 -7.33 -15.46 -4.34
C GLU A 59 -6.52 -14.80 -3.23
N LEU A 60 -5.41 -14.16 -3.58
CA LEU A 60 -4.53 -13.45 -2.65
C LEU A 60 -5.26 -12.28 -1.97
N LEU A 61 -6.02 -11.48 -2.75
CA LEU A 61 -6.80 -10.37 -2.22
C LEU A 61 -7.89 -10.83 -1.24
N ARG A 62 -8.58 -11.94 -1.55
CA ARG A 62 -9.56 -12.54 -0.62
C ARG A 62 -8.93 -13.02 0.69
N GLN A 63 -7.66 -13.37 0.67
CA GLN A 63 -6.88 -13.72 1.85
C GLN A 63 -6.34 -12.50 2.60
N GLY A 64 -6.56 -11.28 2.09
CA GLY A 64 -6.04 -10.04 2.66
C GLY A 64 -4.56 -9.78 2.37
N CYS A 65 -4.01 -10.40 1.33
CA CYS A 65 -2.63 -10.20 0.94
C CYS A 65 -2.49 -8.95 0.05
N PRO A 66 -1.47 -8.10 0.25
CA PRO A 66 -1.14 -7.02 -0.65
C PRO A 66 -0.73 -7.55 -2.03
N VAL A 67 -1.34 -7.03 -3.09
CA VAL A 67 -1.11 -7.46 -4.47
C VAL A 67 -0.80 -6.28 -5.37
N LEU A 68 0.27 -6.38 -6.15
CA LEU A 68 0.55 -5.56 -7.32
C LEU A 68 0.32 -6.42 -8.58
N ALA A 69 -0.65 -6.04 -9.39
CA ALA A 69 -0.93 -6.75 -10.64
C ALA A 69 0.12 -6.38 -11.70
N TRP A 70 0.70 -7.37 -12.37
CA TRP A 70 1.54 -7.14 -13.53
C TRP A 70 0.75 -7.40 -14.81
N LEU A 71 0.51 -6.32 -15.58
CA LEU A 71 -0.26 -6.34 -16.82
C LEU A 71 0.69 -6.37 -18.02
N HIS A 72 0.42 -7.27 -18.94
CA HIS A 72 1.14 -7.37 -20.21
C HIS A 72 0.21 -7.80 -21.35
N GLU A 73 0.69 -7.85 -22.56
CA GLU A 73 -0.13 -8.11 -23.75
C GLU A 73 -0.91 -9.44 -23.70
N HIS A 74 -0.41 -10.44 -22.96
CA HIS A 74 -1.01 -11.79 -22.93
C HIS A 74 -1.97 -12.02 -21.77
N ASN A 75 -2.26 -11.01 -20.93
CA ASN A 75 -3.17 -11.16 -19.78
C ASN A 75 -4.19 -10.02 -19.62
N ARG A 76 -4.34 -9.17 -20.65
CA ARG A 76 -5.26 -8.02 -20.61
C ARG A 76 -6.74 -8.42 -20.58
N ASP A 77 -7.04 -9.67 -20.91
CA ASP A 77 -8.38 -10.25 -20.85
C ASP A 77 -8.72 -10.87 -19.49
N GLN A 78 -7.74 -10.95 -18.58
CA GLN A 78 -7.94 -11.50 -17.25
C GLN A 78 -8.51 -10.44 -16.28
N ASP A 79 -9.22 -10.93 -15.27
CA ASP A 79 -9.83 -10.07 -14.24
C ASP A 79 -8.84 -9.83 -13.09
N PHE A 80 -8.36 -8.58 -13.01
CA PHE A 80 -7.57 -8.05 -11.91
C PHE A 80 -8.36 -7.10 -11.01
N SER A 81 -9.68 -7.09 -11.09
CA SER A 81 -10.52 -6.24 -10.26
C SER A 81 -10.25 -6.50 -8.77
N GLY A 82 -10.16 -5.42 -8.00
CA GLY A 82 -9.78 -5.47 -6.60
C GLY A 82 -8.28 -5.30 -6.33
N ALA A 83 -7.39 -5.49 -7.30
CA ALA A 83 -6.01 -5.02 -7.18
C ALA A 83 -5.99 -3.49 -7.30
N ARG A 84 -5.56 -2.81 -6.24
CA ARG A 84 -5.56 -1.32 -6.20
C ARG A 84 -4.48 -0.72 -7.10
N TYR A 85 -3.43 -1.46 -7.36
CA TYR A 85 -2.27 -1.04 -8.12
C TYR A 85 -1.89 -2.09 -9.15
N ALA A 86 -1.45 -1.60 -10.30
CA ALA A 86 -0.92 -2.43 -11.37
C ALA A 86 0.33 -1.77 -11.97
N CYS A 87 1.20 -2.60 -12.56
CA CYS A 87 2.32 -2.13 -13.37
C CYS A 87 2.32 -2.85 -14.72
N GLU A 88 2.82 -2.19 -15.75
CA GLU A 88 3.03 -2.79 -17.06
C GLU A 88 4.50 -3.13 -17.30
N ASN A 89 5.41 -2.39 -16.68
CA ASN A 89 6.84 -2.55 -16.84
C ASN A 89 7.53 -2.86 -15.51
N LEU A 90 7.96 -4.10 -15.34
CA LEU A 90 8.68 -4.54 -14.13
C LEU A 90 10.05 -3.87 -13.97
N GLU A 91 10.69 -3.44 -15.08
CA GLU A 91 12.02 -2.81 -15.04
C GLU A 91 11.95 -1.39 -14.44
N GLU A 92 10.79 -0.77 -14.43
CA GLU A 92 10.59 0.56 -13.87
C GLU A 92 10.26 0.53 -12.37
N LEU A 93 9.89 -0.62 -11.83
CA LEU A 93 9.58 -0.77 -10.41
C LEU A 93 10.82 -0.47 -9.58
N ASP A 94 10.68 0.46 -8.65
CA ASP A 94 11.67 0.73 -7.62
C ASP A 94 11.12 0.40 -6.22
N TRP A 95 12.01 0.39 -5.24
CA TRP A 95 11.66 0.06 -3.87
C TRP A 95 10.67 1.04 -3.27
N ASP A 96 10.82 2.35 -3.53
CA ASP A 96 9.94 3.39 -3.00
C ASP A 96 8.49 3.18 -3.45
N TYR A 97 8.28 2.92 -4.74
CA TYR A 97 6.94 2.63 -5.25
C TYR A 97 6.34 1.35 -4.65
N ILE A 98 7.12 0.27 -4.62
CA ILE A 98 6.67 -1.03 -4.08
C ILE A 98 6.33 -0.91 -2.58
N GLU A 99 7.15 -0.19 -1.81
CA GLU A 99 6.87 0.05 -0.40
C GLU A 99 5.60 0.88 -0.22
N LYS A 100 5.37 1.89 -1.04
CA LYS A 100 4.14 2.70 -1.03
C LYS A 100 2.90 1.86 -1.34
N VAL A 101 2.97 1.00 -2.35
CA VAL A 101 1.90 0.05 -2.66
C VAL A 101 1.59 -0.84 -1.46
N TYR A 102 2.62 -1.42 -0.84
CA TYR A 102 2.45 -2.23 0.37
C TYR A 102 1.80 -1.43 1.51
N ARG A 103 2.31 -0.23 1.81
CA ARG A 103 1.79 0.65 2.87
C ARG A 103 0.30 0.92 2.68
N ARG A 104 -0.17 1.11 1.44
CA ARG A 104 -1.59 1.34 1.15
C ARG A 104 -2.46 0.16 1.58
N TYR A 105 -2.02 -1.06 1.33
CA TYR A 105 -2.75 -2.26 1.74
C TYR A 105 -2.81 -2.46 3.25
N VAL A 106 -1.80 -2.01 3.98
CA VAL A 106 -1.73 -2.16 5.44
C VAL A 106 -2.17 -0.90 6.20
N GLY A 107 -2.69 0.12 5.49
CA GLY A 107 -3.22 1.33 6.08
C GLY A 107 -2.16 2.29 6.65
N ILE A 108 -0.93 2.24 6.15
CA ILE A 108 0.13 3.16 6.54
C ILE A 108 0.14 4.36 5.60
N PRO A 109 0.09 5.61 6.12
CA PRO A 109 0.13 6.81 5.29
C PRO A 109 1.46 6.94 4.55
N TRP A 110 1.41 7.54 3.35
CA TRP A 110 2.60 7.77 2.55
C TRP A 110 3.34 9.02 2.98
N ASP A 111 4.66 8.91 3.07
CA ASP A 111 5.54 10.06 3.09
C ASP A 111 5.68 10.58 1.66
N ILE A 112 5.26 11.83 1.43
CA ILE A 112 5.22 12.44 0.09
C ILE A 112 6.56 13.07 -0.22
N LEU A 113 7.06 13.90 0.70
CA LEU A 113 8.38 14.51 0.57
C LEU A 113 8.93 14.95 1.94
N THR A 114 10.24 15.00 2.03
CA THR A 114 10.95 15.54 3.19
C THR A 114 11.77 16.76 2.77
N THR A 115 11.67 17.81 3.56
CA THR A 115 12.51 19.00 3.46
C THR A 115 13.47 19.07 4.65
N GLU A 116 14.34 20.07 4.70
CA GLU A 116 15.24 20.27 5.85
C GLU A 116 14.50 20.42 7.20
N ARG A 117 13.24 20.88 7.17
CA ARG A 117 12.48 21.22 8.38
C ARG A 117 11.14 20.53 8.51
N CYS A 118 10.64 19.93 7.45
CA CYS A 118 9.28 19.38 7.42
C CYS A 118 9.24 18.02 6.71
N LEU A 119 8.41 17.15 7.23
CA LEU A 119 7.91 15.97 6.53
C LEU A 119 6.49 16.27 6.05
N VAL A 120 6.27 16.21 4.73
CA VAL A 120 4.93 16.25 4.13
C VAL A 120 4.49 14.82 3.90
N ARG A 121 3.40 14.45 4.51
CA ARG A 121 2.82 13.09 4.43
C ARG A 121 1.30 13.14 4.39
N GLU A 122 0.70 12.02 4.06
CA GLU A 122 -0.74 11.85 4.17
C GLU A 122 -1.19 11.93 5.64
N THR A 123 -2.38 12.45 5.84
CA THR A 123 -3.01 12.51 7.17
C THR A 123 -3.49 11.11 7.58
N CYS A 124 -3.39 10.79 8.85
CA CYS A 124 -3.83 9.53 9.42
C CYS A 124 -4.62 9.75 10.74
N VAL A 125 -5.19 8.68 11.28
CA VAL A 125 -6.01 8.74 12.50
C VAL A 125 -5.21 9.23 13.71
N GLU A 126 -3.93 8.95 13.77
CA GLU A 126 -3.03 9.40 14.83
C GLU A 126 -2.86 10.92 14.87
N ASP A 127 -3.19 11.62 13.77
CA ASP A 127 -3.13 13.09 13.72
C ASP A 127 -4.36 13.77 14.33
N LEU A 128 -5.37 13.01 14.70
CA LEU A 128 -6.69 13.52 15.07
C LEU A 128 -6.63 14.56 16.20
N ASP A 129 -5.84 14.32 17.23
CA ASP A 129 -5.70 15.26 18.35
C ASP A 129 -5.06 16.58 17.90
N ALA A 130 -4.00 16.51 17.12
CA ALA A 130 -3.33 17.69 16.57
C ALA A 130 -4.25 18.48 15.62
N LEU A 131 -5.06 17.78 14.82
CA LEU A 131 -6.05 18.41 13.95
C LEU A 131 -7.08 19.19 14.77
N TYR A 132 -7.64 18.63 15.83
CA TYR A 132 -8.59 19.34 16.69
C TYR A 132 -7.94 20.56 17.36
N GLU A 133 -6.69 20.48 17.80
CA GLU A 133 -5.97 21.64 18.36
C GLU A 133 -5.83 22.76 17.32
N ILE A 134 -5.43 22.43 16.10
CA ILE A 134 -5.26 23.42 15.02
C ILE A 134 -6.60 24.05 14.63
N TYR A 135 -7.65 23.24 14.46
CA TYR A 135 -8.97 23.72 14.06
C TYR A 135 -9.76 24.36 15.20
N ALA A 136 -9.29 24.29 16.45
CA ALA A 136 -9.84 25.07 17.56
C ALA A 136 -9.49 26.57 17.45
N GLU A 137 -8.45 26.92 16.68
CA GLU A 137 -8.04 28.31 16.49
C GLU A 137 -8.99 29.05 15.53
N PRO A 138 -9.64 30.16 15.97
CA PRO A 138 -10.58 30.90 15.11
C PRO A 138 -9.98 31.43 13.81
N SER A 139 -8.68 31.72 13.82
CA SER A 139 -7.95 32.17 12.64
C SER A 139 -7.85 31.12 11.54
N VAL A 140 -7.93 29.85 11.87
CA VAL A 140 -7.94 28.73 10.94
C VAL A 140 -9.35 28.54 10.38
N THR A 141 -10.36 28.47 11.24
CA THR A 141 -11.74 28.10 10.87
C THR A 141 -12.54 29.24 10.23
N GLN A 142 -12.05 30.49 10.27
CA GLN A 142 -12.75 31.62 9.62
C GLN A 142 -12.86 31.51 8.09
N TYR A 143 -12.01 30.71 7.43
CA TYR A 143 -11.96 30.54 5.97
C TYR A 143 -12.07 29.10 5.51
N THR A 144 -12.15 28.15 6.44
CA THR A 144 -12.23 26.73 6.14
C THR A 144 -13.38 26.09 6.90
N GLU A 145 -13.91 24.99 6.37
CA GLU A 145 -14.81 24.14 7.13
C GLU A 145 -14.06 23.55 8.33
N GLY A 146 -14.75 23.49 9.47
CA GLY A 146 -14.20 22.85 10.67
C GLY A 146 -14.27 21.33 10.56
N LEU A 147 -13.65 20.66 11.54
CA LEU A 147 -13.77 19.21 11.69
C LEU A 147 -15.18 18.85 12.20
N TYR A 148 -15.56 17.59 12.04
CA TYR A 148 -16.79 17.09 12.65
C TYR A 148 -16.74 17.29 14.17
N PRO A 149 -17.81 17.85 14.78
CA PRO A 149 -17.84 18.05 16.23
C PRO A 149 -17.72 16.76 17.04
N GLN A 150 -18.13 15.65 16.43
CA GLN A 150 -18.07 14.33 17.05
C GLN A 150 -16.80 13.60 16.61
N ARG A 151 -15.91 13.36 17.56
CA ARG A 151 -14.61 12.69 17.32
C ARG A 151 -14.73 11.38 16.53
N ALA A 152 -15.75 10.57 16.85
CA ALA A 152 -15.96 9.31 16.16
C ALA A 152 -16.30 9.47 14.67
N GLN A 153 -16.94 10.58 14.28
CA GLN A 153 -17.21 10.88 12.87
C GLN A 153 -15.93 11.30 12.14
N GLU A 154 -15.11 12.14 12.77
CA GLU A 154 -13.83 12.56 12.18
C GLU A 154 -12.87 11.37 12.03
N GLU A 155 -12.81 10.51 13.04
CA GLU A 155 -12.03 9.28 12.99
C GLU A 155 -12.47 8.36 11.82
N ALA A 156 -13.79 8.17 11.68
CA ALA A 156 -14.33 7.38 10.58
C ALA A 156 -14.04 8.01 9.22
N TYR A 157 -14.14 9.33 9.11
CA TYR A 157 -13.80 10.09 7.91
C TYR A 157 -12.32 9.94 7.54
N LEU A 158 -11.41 10.10 8.51
CA LEU A 158 -9.97 9.94 8.24
C LEU A 158 -9.61 8.52 7.83
N LYS A 159 -10.23 7.51 8.42
CA LYS A 159 -10.05 6.11 8.00
C LYS A 159 -10.51 5.89 6.57
N ASP A 160 -11.71 6.34 6.25
CA ASP A 160 -12.24 6.22 4.89
C ASP A 160 -11.38 6.97 3.88
N TYR A 161 -10.90 8.16 4.25
CA TYR A 161 -10.04 8.97 3.41
C TYR A 161 -8.70 8.26 3.13
N THR A 162 -8.06 7.70 4.15
CA THR A 162 -6.81 6.96 4.02
C THR A 162 -6.97 5.68 3.19
N GLU A 163 -8.10 4.99 3.37
CA GLU A 163 -8.34 3.72 2.68
C GLU A 163 -8.82 3.88 1.24
N ASN A 164 -9.59 4.91 0.93
CA ASN A 164 -10.36 5.00 -0.32
C ASN A 164 -10.08 6.24 -1.16
N MET A 165 -9.55 7.32 -0.59
CA MET A 165 -9.39 8.61 -1.29
C MET A 165 -7.95 8.87 -1.73
N TYR A 166 -6.96 8.31 -1.06
CA TYR A 166 -5.58 8.36 -1.52
C TYR A 166 -5.35 7.27 -2.57
N TYR A 167 -4.97 7.69 -3.75
CA TYR A 167 -4.67 6.81 -4.90
C TYR A 167 -3.19 6.84 -5.25
#